data_104355b2e9ed850e78070155462699ea
#
_entry.id   104355b2e9ed850e78070155462699ea
#
_cell.length_a   1.000
_cell.length_b   1.000
_cell.length_c   1.000
_cell.angle_alpha   90.00
_cell.angle_beta   90.00
_cell.angle_gamma   90.00
#
_symmetry.space_group_name_H-M   'P 1'
#
loop_
_entity.id
_entity.type
_entity.pdbx_description
1 polymer ?
#
loop_
_entity_poly.entity_id
_entity_poly.type
_entity_poly.pdbx_seq_one_letter_code
_entity_poly.pdbx_strand_id
1 'polypeptide(L)'
;QQQCNSPNQAQARHPSPPEVVILEQIRRICLRVMALTPSTMLALGTGLPGFDLPKVTGGRLNSQSLDDRPVLLMVLCAHCPYVKHVEPELTRLDRDFSDGVQLIGVSSNSLVTHPQDRPEQLADQARRHGWNFPYLLDEQQTLAQALRAACTPEFYLFSPDGEGLQTLRYRGQLDGSRPGNDQPLDGRDLRAALEAVLLGSPVNPDQTASVGCNVKWNPGHEPEWFG
;
A
#
# COMPACT_ATOMS: atom_id res chain seq x y z
N GLN A 1 5.56 -16.69 77.20
CA GLN A 1 6.11 -17.63 76.19
C GLN A 1 4.99 -18.01 75.22
N GLN A 2 4.91 -17.37 74.13
CA GLN A 2 4.32 -17.93 72.86
C GLN A 2 4.70 -17.01 71.75
N GLN A 3 5.50 -17.54 70.82
CA GLN A 3 5.97 -16.89 69.62
C GLN A 3 4.82 -16.85 68.59
N CYS A 4 4.52 -15.64 68.07
CA CYS A 4 3.67 -15.47 66.85
C CYS A 4 4.54 -15.64 65.58
N ASN A 5 4.21 -16.63 64.79
CA ASN A 5 4.71 -16.80 63.42
C ASN A 5 3.94 -15.90 62.46
N SER A 6 4.62 -15.01 61.77
CA SER A 6 4.08 -14.19 60.66
C SER A 6 4.09 -15.00 59.34
N PRO A 7 3.06 -14.85 58.50
CA PRO A 7 3.02 -15.54 57.19
C PRO A 7 3.88 -14.84 56.14
N ASN A 8 4.53 -15.68 55.40
CA ASN A 8 5.43 -15.43 54.28
C ASN A 8 4.76 -14.59 53.16
N GLN A 9 5.27 -13.36 52.92
CA GLN A 9 4.90 -12.56 51.76
C GLN A 9 5.63 -13.10 50.54
N ALA A 10 4.86 -13.68 49.60
CA ALA A 10 5.35 -14.03 48.25
C ALA A 10 5.68 -12.74 47.51
N GLN A 11 6.96 -12.41 47.39
CA GLN A 11 7.45 -11.34 46.55
C GLN A 11 7.22 -11.71 45.08
N ALA A 12 6.41 -10.91 44.37
CA ALA A 12 6.29 -10.95 42.93
C ALA A 12 7.68 -10.68 42.31
N ARG A 13 8.22 -11.65 41.59
CA ARG A 13 9.47 -11.53 40.86
C ARG A 13 9.27 -10.60 39.68
N HIS A 14 9.90 -9.43 39.67
CA HIS A 14 10.07 -8.59 38.50
C HIS A 14 10.94 -9.36 37.51
N PRO A 15 10.60 -9.32 36.20
CA PRO A 15 11.43 -9.96 35.15
C PRO A 15 12.82 -9.34 35.15
N SER A 16 13.84 -10.18 35.11
CA SER A 16 15.25 -9.79 35.14
C SER A 16 15.65 -9.03 33.85
N PRO A 17 16.57 -8.04 33.92
CA PRO A 17 16.99 -7.19 32.81
C PRO A 17 17.32 -7.89 31.47
N PRO A 18 17.88 -9.12 31.43
CA PRO A 18 18.18 -9.76 30.16
C PRO A 18 16.95 -10.22 29.36
N GLU A 19 15.82 -10.55 30.03
CA GLU A 19 14.60 -10.97 29.31
C GLU A 19 13.92 -9.82 28.57
N VAL A 20 13.93 -8.63 29.12
CA VAL A 20 13.38 -7.42 28.48
C VAL A 20 14.23 -7.03 27.26
N VAL A 21 15.56 -7.12 27.39
CA VAL A 21 16.48 -6.82 26.28
C VAL A 21 16.37 -7.84 25.14
N ILE A 22 16.17 -9.13 25.47
CA ILE A 22 15.98 -10.19 24.48
C ILE A 22 14.64 -10.00 23.75
N LEU A 23 13.55 -9.68 24.44
CA LEU A 23 12.25 -9.40 23.83
C LEU A 23 12.28 -8.14 22.95
N GLU A 24 13.00 -7.11 23.36
CA GLU A 24 13.22 -5.89 22.58
C GLU A 24 14.09 -6.15 21.34
N GLN A 25 15.13 -6.98 21.48
CA GLN A 25 15.95 -7.44 20.36
C GLN A 25 15.19 -8.35 19.39
N ILE A 26 14.38 -9.26 19.88
CA ILE A 26 13.49 -10.11 19.05
C ILE A 26 12.45 -9.24 18.34
N ARG A 27 11.88 -8.25 19.04
CA ARG A 27 10.95 -7.27 18.42
C ARG A 27 11.62 -6.43 17.35
N ARG A 28 12.88 -5.99 17.56
CA ARG A 28 13.70 -5.28 16.55
C ARG A 28 14.14 -6.18 15.40
N ILE A 29 14.39 -7.46 15.66
CA ILE A 29 14.72 -8.46 14.63
C ILE A 29 13.45 -8.82 13.83
N CYS A 30 12.29 -9.01 14.46
CA CYS A 30 11.01 -9.20 13.74
C CYS A 30 10.61 -7.97 12.90
N LEU A 31 10.88 -6.76 13.37
CA LEU A 31 10.71 -5.53 12.57
C LEU A 31 11.75 -5.40 11.43
N ARG A 32 12.91 -6.04 11.56
CA ARG A 32 13.96 -6.06 10.51
C ARG A 32 13.76 -7.11 9.43
N VAL A 33 12.87 -8.08 9.62
CA VAL A 33 12.60 -9.17 8.65
C VAL A 33 11.33 -8.89 7.83
N MET A 34 10.72 -7.74 7.94
CA MET A 34 9.83 -7.25 6.89
C MET A 34 10.73 -6.71 5.78
N ALA A 35 10.98 -7.55 4.78
CA ALA A 35 11.81 -7.18 3.63
C ALA A 35 11.25 -5.88 3.05
N LEU A 36 12.02 -4.81 3.18
CA LEU A 36 11.76 -3.54 2.52
C LEU A 36 11.97 -3.77 1.02
N THR A 37 10.90 -3.87 0.29
CA THR A 37 10.91 -4.14 -1.15
C THR A 37 10.70 -2.82 -1.89
N PRO A 38 11.67 -2.39 -2.71
CA PRO A 38 11.48 -1.25 -3.59
C PRO A 38 10.62 -1.61 -4.80
N SER A 39 9.94 -0.62 -5.37
CA SER A 39 9.28 -0.71 -6.67
C SER A 39 10.25 -1.15 -7.77
N THR A 40 9.78 -1.94 -8.73
CA THR A 40 10.53 -2.28 -9.95
C THR A 40 10.68 -1.11 -10.91
N MET A 41 9.97 -0.01 -10.65
CA MET A 41 9.98 1.21 -11.47
C MET A 41 9.61 0.94 -12.93
N LEU A 42 8.38 0.44 -13.16
CA LEU A 42 7.82 0.20 -14.49
C LEU A 42 8.15 1.35 -15.46
N ALA A 43 8.50 1.05 -16.71
CA ALA A 43 8.93 2.07 -17.66
C ALA A 43 7.85 3.14 -17.91
N LEU A 44 8.22 4.42 -17.85
CA LEU A 44 7.33 5.52 -18.22
C LEU A 44 6.87 5.37 -19.68
N GLY A 45 5.63 5.80 -19.97
CA GLY A 45 5.01 5.60 -21.29
C GLY A 45 4.37 4.23 -21.48
N THR A 46 4.52 3.29 -20.52
CA THR A 46 3.76 2.01 -20.57
C THR A 46 2.26 2.30 -20.57
N GLY A 47 1.50 1.63 -21.44
CA GLY A 47 0.04 1.75 -21.50
C GLY A 47 -0.63 1.21 -20.23
N LEU A 48 -1.80 1.76 -19.90
CA LEU A 48 -2.62 1.23 -18.81
C LEU A 48 -3.00 -0.22 -19.11
N PRO A 49 -2.66 -1.19 -18.24
CA PRO A 49 -3.06 -2.58 -18.44
C PRO A 49 -4.58 -2.75 -18.44
N GLY A 50 -5.09 -3.62 -19.31
CA GLY A 50 -6.48 -4.02 -19.26
C GLY A 50 -6.81 -4.84 -18.02
N PHE A 51 -7.94 -4.54 -17.37
CA PHE A 51 -8.45 -5.33 -16.25
C PHE A 51 -9.98 -5.36 -16.23
N ASP A 52 -10.52 -6.39 -15.62
CA ASP A 52 -11.92 -6.51 -15.22
C ASP A 52 -11.95 -7.20 -13.86
N LEU A 53 -12.07 -6.42 -12.78
CA LEU A 53 -11.89 -6.89 -11.42
C LEU A 53 -13.11 -6.63 -10.54
N PRO A 54 -13.42 -7.51 -9.57
CA PRO A 54 -14.48 -7.28 -8.60
C PRO A 54 -14.10 -6.13 -7.66
N LYS A 55 -15.09 -5.28 -7.34
CA LYS A 55 -15.00 -4.30 -6.26
C LYS A 55 -15.30 -4.97 -4.94
N VAL A 56 -14.56 -4.64 -3.89
CA VAL A 56 -14.79 -5.18 -2.53
C VAL A 56 -16.17 -4.80 -1.96
N THR A 57 -16.82 -3.78 -2.52
CA THR A 57 -18.16 -3.33 -2.16
C THR A 57 -19.27 -3.92 -3.06
N GLY A 58 -18.91 -4.83 -3.96
CA GLY A 58 -19.82 -5.45 -4.92
C GLY A 58 -19.79 -4.85 -6.32
N GLY A 59 -20.16 -5.64 -7.31
CA GLY A 59 -20.03 -5.31 -8.72
C GLY A 59 -18.58 -5.43 -9.22
N ARG A 60 -18.33 -4.96 -10.43
CA ARG A 60 -17.01 -5.03 -11.11
C ARG A 60 -16.62 -3.67 -11.68
N LEU A 61 -15.35 -3.49 -11.93
CA LEU A 61 -14.82 -2.37 -12.70
C LEU A 61 -13.96 -2.93 -13.82
N ASN A 62 -14.29 -2.53 -15.04
CA ASN A 62 -13.54 -2.87 -16.25
C ASN A 62 -12.78 -1.64 -16.72
N SER A 63 -11.51 -1.79 -17.06
CA SER A 63 -10.67 -0.69 -17.55
C SER A 63 -11.24 0.01 -18.80
N GLN A 64 -12.00 -0.70 -19.64
CA GLN A 64 -12.68 -0.12 -20.79
C GLN A 64 -13.86 0.78 -20.46
N SER A 65 -14.34 0.74 -19.20
CA SER A 65 -15.41 1.62 -18.72
C SER A 65 -14.91 2.91 -18.08
N LEU A 66 -13.58 3.08 -18.01
CA LEU A 66 -12.96 4.31 -17.51
C LEU A 66 -13.16 5.43 -18.54
N ASP A 67 -13.33 6.64 -18.06
CA ASP A 67 -13.41 7.82 -18.92
C ASP A 67 -12.01 8.38 -19.26
N ASP A 68 -11.96 9.52 -19.95
CA ASP A 68 -10.70 10.11 -20.44
C ASP A 68 -9.89 10.82 -19.33
N ARG A 69 -10.37 10.85 -18.07
CA ARG A 69 -9.59 11.44 -16.97
C ARG A 69 -8.36 10.61 -16.67
N PRO A 70 -7.29 11.22 -16.14
CA PRO A 70 -6.16 10.48 -15.61
C PRO A 70 -6.58 9.38 -14.62
N VAL A 71 -5.85 8.29 -14.57
CA VAL A 71 -6.12 7.13 -13.71
C VAL A 71 -4.96 6.92 -12.74
N LEU A 72 -5.25 6.94 -11.45
CA LEU A 72 -4.30 6.59 -10.39
C LEU A 72 -4.62 5.19 -9.87
N LEU A 73 -3.77 4.20 -10.21
CA LEU A 73 -3.79 2.88 -9.59
C LEU A 73 -2.91 2.88 -8.33
N MET A 74 -3.47 2.42 -7.22
CA MET A 74 -2.81 2.33 -5.93
C MET A 74 -2.81 0.87 -5.46
N VAL A 75 -1.65 0.21 -5.45
CA VAL A 75 -1.51 -1.17 -4.94
C VAL A 75 -1.46 -1.11 -3.42
N LEU A 76 -2.52 -1.59 -2.79
CA LEU A 76 -2.77 -1.45 -1.35
C LEU A 76 -3.10 -2.81 -0.72
N CYS A 77 -3.15 -2.85 0.62
CA CYS A 77 -3.69 -3.98 1.38
C CYS A 77 -4.10 -3.55 2.79
N ALA A 78 -4.84 -4.37 3.51
CA ALA A 78 -5.35 -4.00 4.83
C ALA A 78 -4.35 -4.24 5.97
N HIS A 79 -3.41 -5.17 5.82
CA HIS A 79 -2.54 -5.57 6.93
C HIS A 79 -1.19 -4.86 6.98
N CYS A 80 -0.68 -4.32 5.86
CA CYS A 80 0.67 -3.75 5.75
C CYS A 80 0.81 -2.46 6.58
N PRO A 81 1.81 -2.36 7.47
CA PRO A 81 2.04 -1.15 8.26
C PRO A 81 2.41 0.07 7.40
N TYR A 82 3.01 -0.12 6.23
CA TYR A 82 3.30 0.97 5.29
C TYR A 82 2.03 1.52 4.64
N VAL A 83 1.05 0.67 4.34
CA VAL A 83 -0.26 1.12 3.86
C VAL A 83 -0.99 1.86 4.99
N LYS A 84 -1.04 1.27 6.20
CA LYS A 84 -1.66 1.92 7.37
C LYS A 84 -1.07 3.29 7.68
N HIS A 85 0.23 3.46 7.46
CA HIS A 85 0.91 4.73 7.65
C HIS A 85 0.38 5.81 6.70
N VAL A 86 0.09 5.47 5.45
CA VAL A 86 -0.34 6.44 4.42
C VAL A 86 -1.87 6.60 4.30
N GLU A 87 -2.68 5.79 4.99
CA GLU A 87 -4.15 5.85 4.95
C GLU A 87 -4.73 7.27 5.11
N PRO A 88 -4.24 8.12 6.06
CA PRO A 88 -4.74 9.48 6.17
C PRO A 88 -4.49 10.32 4.92
N GLU A 89 -3.37 10.11 4.23
CA GLU A 89 -3.09 10.84 3.00
C GLU A 89 -3.90 10.32 1.81
N LEU A 90 -4.17 9.01 1.74
CA LEU A 90 -5.08 8.45 0.73
C LEU A 90 -6.48 9.07 0.84
N THR A 91 -6.97 9.31 2.07
CA THR A 91 -8.24 10.02 2.30
C THR A 91 -8.18 11.47 1.80
N ARG A 92 -7.04 12.15 2.01
CA ARG A 92 -6.87 13.52 1.49
C ARG A 92 -6.79 13.55 -0.03
N LEU A 93 -6.08 12.59 -0.64
CA LEU A 93 -6.01 12.46 -2.10
C LEU A 93 -7.39 12.21 -2.73
N ASP A 94 -8.19 11.32 -2.14
CA ASP A 94 -9.56 11.04 -2.59
C ASP A 94 -10.42 12.32 -2.59
N ARG A 95 -10.39 13.06 -1.49
CA ARG A 95 -11.12 14.34 -1.37
C ARG A 95 -10.65 15.40 -2.37
N ASP A 96 -9.31 15.50 -2.56
CA ASP A 96 -8.71 16.64 -3.26
C ASP A 96 -8.66 16.42 -4.78
N PHE A 97 -8.65 15.16 -5.26
CA PHE A 97 -8.40 14.84 -6.67
C PHE A 97 -9.50 14.01 -7.37
N SER A 98 -10.50 13.47 -6.65
CA SER A 98 -11.51 12.56 -7.24
C SER A 98 -12.34 13.19 -8.37
N ASP A 99 -12.49 14.51 -8.41
CA ASP A 99 -13.20 15.19 -9.48
C ASP A 99 -12.43 15.17 -10.80
N GLY A 100 -11.10 15.27 -10.75
CA GLY A 100 -10.21 15.35 -11.91
C GLY A 100 -9.47 14.07 -12.26
N VAL A 101 -9.39 13.12 -11.34
CA VAL A 101 -8.62 11.87 -11.48
C VAL A 101 -9.45 10.68 -11.03
N GLN A 102 -9.38 9.58 -11.73
CA GLN A 102 -10.00 8.31 -11.34
C GLN A 102 -9.04 7.57 -10.40
N LEU A 103 -9.24 7.70 -9.07
CA LEU A 103 -8.48 6.95 -8.08
C LEU A 103 -9.03 5.53 -7.97
N ILE A 104 -8.16 4.53 -7.95
CA ILE A 104 -8.53 3.12 -7.87
C ILE A 104 -7.54 2.41 -6.93
N GLY A 105 -8.03 1.85 -5.82
CA GLY A 105 -7.27 0.94 -4.98
C GLY A 105 -7.30 -0.47 -5.55
N VAL A 106 -6.20 -1.20 -5.45
CA VAL A 106 -6.08 -2.59 -5.91
C VAL A 106 -5.38 -3.41 -4.84
N SER A 107 -6.00 -4.49 -4.37
CA SER A 107 -5.37 -5.47 -3.49
C SER A 107 -5.08 -6.74 -4.26
N SER A 108 -3.79 -7.11 -4.31
CA SER A 108 -3.31 -8.27 -5.05
C SER A 108 -2.61 -9.29 -4.15
N ASN A 109 -2.73 -9.17 -2.84
CA ASN A 109 -2.13 -10.15 -1.93
C ASN A 109 -2.87 -11.48 -1.95
N SER A 110 -2.11 -12.58 -1.89
CA SER A 110 -2.65 -13.93 -1.80
C SER A 110 -3.56 -14.09 -0.58
N LEU A 111 -4.82 -14.42 -0.80
CA LEU A 111 -5.78 -14.71 0.26
C LEU A 111 -5.52 -16.06 0.94
N VAL A 112 -4.72 -16.94 0.32
CA VAL A 112 -4.30 -18.23 0.88
C VAL A 112 -3.31 -18.02 2.02
N THR A 113 -2.30 -17.18 1.79
CA THR A 113 -1.24 -16.91 2.78
C THR A 113 -1.55 -15.73 3.68
N HIS A 114 -2.38 -14.77 3.22
CA HIS A 114 -2.71 -13.53 3.93
C HIS A 114 -4.23 -13.29 3.95
N PRO A 115 -5.00 -14.10 4.69
CA PRO A 115 -6.47 -13.98 4.75
C PRO A 115 -6.97 -12.68 5.39
N GLN A 116 -6.08 -11.90 6.02
CA GLN A 116 -6.37 -10.57 6.54
C GLN A 116 -6.58 -9.51 5.44
N ASP A 117 -6.36 -9.83 4.16
CA ASP A 117 -6.67 -8.99 3.01
C ASP A 117 -7.91 -9.48 2.23
N ARG A 118 -8.79 -10.24 2.86
CA ARG A 118 -10.07 -10.64 2.26
C ARG A 118 -10.96 -9.44 1.97
N PRO A 119 -11.91 -9.56 1.02
CA PRO A 119 -12.80 -8.47 0.63
C PRO A 119 -13.46 -7.73 1.80
N GLU A 120 -13.86 -8.45 2.86
CA GLU A 120 -14.51 -7.87 4.02
C GLU A 120 -13.58 -6.93 4.78
N GLN A 121 -12.30 -7.29 4.96
CA GLN A 121 -11.29 -6.48 5.63
C GLN A 121 -10.91 -5.24 4.80
N LEU A 122 -10.81 -5.40 3.48
CA LEU A 122 -10.56 -4.29 2.56
C LEU A 122 -11.76 -3.32 2.53
N ALA A 123 -12.99 -3.83 2.50
CA ALA A 123 -14.20 -3.01 2.58
C ALA A 123 -14.31 -2.28 3.93
N ASP A 124 -13.92 -2.93 5.03
CA ASP A 124 -13.86 -2.32 6.35
C ASP A 124 -12.81 -1.21 6.43
N GLN A 125 -11.64 -1.41 5.80
CA GLN A 125 -10.59 -0.39 5.69
C GLN A 125 -11.12 0.83 4.94
N ALA A 126 -11.70 0.64 3.74
CA ALA A 126 -12.26 1.73 2.95
C ALA A 126 -13.35 2.50 3.72
N ARG A 127 -14.26 1.78 4.39
CA ARG A 127 -15.33 2.39 5.19
C ARG A 127 -14.79 3.20 6.37
N ARG A 128 -13.80 2.68 7.12
CA ARG A 128 -13.20 3.37 8.27
C ARG A 128 -12.52 4.68 7.88
N HIS A 129 -11.95 4.76 6.68
CA HIS A 129 -11.25 5.93 6.18
C HIS A 129 -12.13 6.82 5.29
N GLY A 130 -13.38 6.40 5.02
CA GLY A 130 -14.32 7.15 4.17
C GLY A 130 -13.87 7.25 2.72
N TRP A 131 -13.16 6.25 2.20
CA TRP A 131 -12.72 6.22 0.80
C TRP A 131 -13.89 6.01 -0.15
N ASN A 132 -14.02 6.88 -1.14
CA ASN A 132 -15.07 6.80 -2.16
C ASN A 132 -14.55 6.13 -3.46
N PHE A 133 -13.24 6.04 -3.64
CA PHE A 133 -12.66 5.37 -4.79
C PHE A 133 -12.96 3.87 -4.80
N PRO A 134 -13.15 3.24 -5.99
CA PRO A 134 -13.27 1.80 -6.10
C PRO A 134 -12.05 1.09 -5.51
N TYR A 135 -12.28 0.10 -4.65
CA TYR A 135 -11.22 -0.78 -4.16
C TYR A 135 -11.44 -2.16 -4.77
N LEU A 136 -10.47 -2.63 -5.55
CA LEU A 136 -10.57 -3.84 -6.36
C LEU A 136 -9.78 -4.98 -5.72
N LEU A 137 -10.25 -6.20 -5.96
CA LEU A 137 -9.53 -7.43 -5.62
C LEU A 137 -8.95 -8.06 -6.88
N ASP A 138 -7.63 -8.13 -6.97
CA ASP A 138 -6.88 -8.79 -8.04
C ASP A 138 -6.37 -10.16 -7.52
N GLU A 139 -7.30 -11.07 -7.26
CA GLU A 139 -7.03 -12.38 -6.65
C GLU A 139 -6.09 -13.23 -7.51
N GLN A 140 -6.19 -13.12 -8.83
CA GLN A 140 -5.31 -13.82 -9.78
C GLN A 140 -3.97 -13.13 -9.99
N GLN A 141 -3.78 -11.94 -9.42
CA GLN A 141 -2.54 -11.16 -9.47
C GLN A 141 -2.11 -10.73 -10.88
N THR A 142 -3.05 -10.77 -11.84
CA THR A 142 -2.78 -10.45 -13.24
C THR A 142 -2.48 -8.98 -13.44
N LEU A 143 -3.20 -8.09 -12.74
CA LEU A 143 -2.94 -6.66 -12.80
C LEU A 143 -1.63 -6.31 -12.09
N ALA A 144 -1.37 -6.90 -10.91
CA ALA A 144 -0.09 -6.73 -10.22
C ALA A 144 1.10 -7.18 -11.07
N GLN A 145 0.99 -8.30 -11.80
CA GLN A 145 2.02 -8.77 -12.72
C GLN A 145 2.21 -7.79 -13.89
N ALA A 146 1.13 -7.32 -14.51
CA ALA A 146 1.21 -6.35 -15.62
C ALA A 146 1.84 -5.03 -15.20
N LEU A 147 1.58 -4.55 -13.98
CA LEU A 147 2.20 -3.39 -13.38
C LEU A 147 3.63 -3.64 -12.88
N ARG A 148 4.10 -4.90 -12.88
CA ARG A 148 5.34 -5.33 -12.22
C ARG A 148 5.40 -4.85 -10.76
N ALA A 149 4.26 -4.86 -10.09
CA ALA A 149 4.15 -4.41 -8.70
C ALA A 149 5.03 -5.26 -7.78
N ALA A 150 5.78 -4.61 -6.90
CA ALA A 150 6.70 -5.28 -5.99
C ALA A 150 6.32 -5.09 -4.52
N CYS A 151 5.72 -3.97 -4.17
CA CYS A 151 5.45 -3.62 -2.78
C CYS A 151 4.06 -2.99 -2.56
N THR A 152 3.70 -2.81 -1.31
CA THR A 152 2.54 -2.02 -0.87
C THR A 152 2.98 -1.01 0.20
N PRO A 153 2.54 0.28 0.09
CA PRO A 153 1.80 0.87 -1.02
C PRO A 153 2.69 1.11 -2.25
N GLU A 154 2.11 1.05 -3.45
CA GLU A 154 2.78 1.42 -4.69
C GLU A 154 1.80 2.19 -5.59
N PHE A 155 2.28 3.21 -6.32
CA PHE A 155 1.43 4.17 -7.03
C PHE A 155 1.82 4.25 -8.51
N TYR A 156 0.79 4.28 -9.39
CA TYR A 156 0.93 4.37 -10.82
C TYR A 156 -0.09 5.36 -11.37
N LEU A 157 0.38 6.50 -11.89
CA LEU A 157 -0.49 7.51 -12.49
C LEU A 157 -0.38 7.44 -14.01
N PHE A 158 -1.49 7.14 -14.64
CA PHE A 158 -1.68 7.17 -16.08
C PHE A 158 -2.42 8.43 -16.47
N SER A 159 -2.11 8.95 -17.64
CA SER A 159 -2.81 10.10 -18.23
C SER A 159 -2.92 9.91 -19.73
N PRO A 160 -4.00 10.38 -20.37
CA PRO A 160 -4.12 10.35 -21.80
C PRO A 160 -2.91 10.99 -22.48
N ASP A 161 -2.42 10.38 -23.54
CA ASP A 161 -1.44 10.97 -24.45
C ASP A 161 -2.12 11.75 -25.58
N GLY A 162 -1.36 12.18 -26.59
CA GLY A 162 -1.89 12.91 -27.75
C GLY A 162 -2.85 12.09 -28.62
N GLU A 163 -2.89 10.77 -28.46
CA GLU A 163 -3.77 9.82 -29.15
C GLU A 163 -4.93 9.34 -28.27
N GLY A 164 -5.03 9.83 -27.04
CA GLY A 164 -6.05 9.44 -26.06
C GLY A 164 -5.76 8.14 -25.32
N LEU A 165 -4.56 7.57 -25.50
CA LEU A 165 -4.18 6.36 -24.80
C LEU A 165 -3.67 6.69 -23.38
N GLN A 166 -4.18 6.00 -22.37
CA GLN A 166 -3.71 6.13 -20.99
C GLN A 166 -2.28 5.60 -20.89
N THR A 167 -1.31 6.47 -20.70
CA THR A 167 0.12 6.11 -20.59
C THR A 167 0.70 6.53 -19.26
N LEU A 168 1.61 5.72 -18.71
CA LEU A 168 2.23 5.91 -17.41
C LEU A 168 3.08 7.19 -17.36
N ARG A 169 2.72 8.12 -16.49
CA ARG A 169 3.40 9.41 -16.27
C ARG A 169 4.14 9.44 -14.93
N TYR A 170 3.65 8.72 -13.95
CA TYR A 170 4.29 8.62 -12.64
C TYR A 170 4.20 7.19 -12.11
N ARG A 171 5.30 6.71 -11.54
CA ARG A 171 5.37 5.53 -10.69
C ARG A 171 6.38 5.83 -9.60
N GLY A 172 6.03 5.50 -8.36
CA GLY A 172 6.93 5.83 -7.26
C GLY A 172 6.21 6.00 -5.93
N GLN A 173 6.92 6.63 -5.01
CA GLN A 173 6.46 6.84 -3.64
C GLN A 173 5.36 7.93 -3.55
N LEU A 174 4.57 7.86 -2.46
CA LEU A 174 3.66 8.94 -2.08
C LEU A 174 4.44 10.23 -1.71
N ASP A 175 5.38 10.04 -0.82
CA ASP A 175 6.36 11.01 -0.31
C ASP A 175 7.51 10.28 0.41
N GLY A 176 8.38 11.02 1.10
CA GLY A 176 9.49 10.46 1.88
C GLY A 176 9.11 9.88 3.22
N SER A 177 7.82 9.97 3.63
CA SER A 177 7.36 9.49 4.94
C SER A 177 7.29 7.96 5.00
N ARG A 178 7.74 7.39 6.12
CA ARG A 178 7.72 5.95 6.39
C ARG A 178 7.40 5.70 7.86
N PRO A 179 6.84 4.53 8.20
CA PRO A 179 6.70 4.15 9.60
C PRO A 179 8.03 4.27 10.35
N GLY A 180 8.06 5.13 11.35
CA GLY A 180 9.23 5.32 12.21
C GLY A 180 10.29 6.28 11.71
N ASN A 181 10.04 7.07 10.65
CA ASN A 181 10.85 8.24 10.31
C ASN A 181 10.10 9.55 10.64
N ASP A 182 10.82 10.65 10.74
CA ASP A 182 10.28 11.97 11.10
C ASP A 182 9.89 12.81 9.87
N GLN A 183 9.75 12.17 8.68
CA GLN A 183 9.35 12.88 7.48
C GLN A 183 7.84 13.16 7.49
N PRO A 184 7.39 14.33 7.02
CA PRO A 184 5.97 14.65 6.97
C PRO A 184 5.23 13.75 5.97
N LEU A 185 4.05 13.31 6.37
CA LEU A 185 3.11 12.60 5.51
C LEU A 185 2.23 13.64 4.79
N ASP A 186 2.67 14.09 3.63
CA ASP A 186 2.03 15.16 2.86
C ASP A 186 1.77 14.83 1.39
N GLY A 187 2.19 13.64 0.95
CA GLY A 187 1.96 13.16 -0.42
C GLY A 187 2.67 13.95 -1.50
N ARG A 188 3.68 14.77 -1.15
CA ARG A 188 4.27 15.79 -2.02
C ARG A 188 4.68 15.29 -3.41
N ASP A 189 5.25 14.10 -3.51
CA ASP A 189 5.77 13.59 -4.77
C ASP A 189 4.62 13.18 -5.71
N LEU A 190 3.65 12.42 -5.18
CA LEU A 190 2.47 12.02 -5.94
C LEU A 190 1.55 13.20 -6.25
N ARG A 191 1.36 14.12 -5.29
CA ARG A 191 0.56 15.34 -5.50
C ARG A 191 1.13 16.21 -6.61
N ALA A 192 2.44 16.42 -6.64
CA ALA A 192 3.09 17.16 -7.72
C ALA A 192 2.85 16.52 -9.09
N ALA A 193 2.86 15.18 -9.16
CA ALA A 193 2.55 14.46 -10.40
C ALA A 193 1.08 14.60 -10.81
N LEU A 194 0.14 14.49 -9.84
CA LEU A 194 -1.29 14.68 -10.08
C LEU A 194 -1.61 16.09 -10.57
N GLU A 195 -1.05 17.12 -9.93
CA GLU A 195 -1.19 18.51 -10.34
C GLU A 195 -0.62 18.75 -11.74
N ALA A 196 0.55 18.18 -12.06
CA ALA A 196 1.16 18.32 -13.37
C ALA A 196 0.26 17.74 -14.48
N VAL A 197 -0.29 16.52 -14.31
CA VAL A 197 -1.17 15.94 -15.33
C VAL A 197 -2.48 16.72 -15.49
N LEU A 198 -3.06 17.22 -14.39
CA LEU A 198 -4.28 18.05 -14.44
C LEU A 198 -4.07 19.39 -15.13
N LEU A 199 -2.86 19.95 -15.02
CA LEU A 199 -2.46 21.18 -15.71
C LEU A 199 -1.96 20.94 -17.14
N GLY A 200 -1.91 19.69 -17.61
CA GLY A 200 -1.32 19.35 -18.92
C GLY A 200 0.19 19.61 -18.98
N SER A 201 0.86 19.65 -17.84
CA SER A 201 2.31 19.91 -17.72
C SER A 201 3.08 18.60 -17.67
N PRO A 202 4.36 18.59 -18.10
CA PRO A 202 5.21 17.41 -17.97
C PRO A 202 5.41 17.02 -16.49
N VAL A 203 5.27 15.72 -16.19
CA VAL A 203 5.65 15.16 -14.90
C VAL A 203 7.16 14.99 -14.83
N ASN A 204 7.77 15.33 -13.69
CA ASN A 204 9.21 15.13 -13.48
C ASN A 204 9.60 13.66 -13.72
N PRO A 205 10.54 13.35 -14.62
CA PRO A 205 10.99 11.97 -14.88
C PRO A 205 11.84 11.39 -13.73
N ASP A 206 12.48 12.24 -12.92
CA ASP A 206 13.24 11.83 -11.73
C ASP A 206 12.28 11.49 -10.60
N GLN A 207 11.88 10.21 -10.53
CA GLN A 207 10.89 9.71 -9.61
C GLN A 207 11.52 8.71 -8.64
N THR A 208 11.20 8.86 -7.35
CA THR A 208 11.71 8.00 -6.30
C THR A 208 10.85 6.73 -6.17
N ALA A 209 11.47 5.57 -6.11
CA ALA A 209 10.77 4.30 -5.94
C ALA A 209 9.93 4.25 -4.67
N SER A 210 8.72 3.69 -4.75
CA SER A 210 7.99 3.22 -3.58
C SER A 210 8.83 2.19 -2.83
N VAL A 211 8.73 2.19 -1.51
CA VAL A 211 9.32 1.16 -0.65
C VAL A 211 8.28 0.73 0.38
N GLY A 212 8.08 -0.56 0.51
CA GLY A 212 7.09 -1.10 1.44
C GLY A 212 7.22 -2.60 1.67
N CYS A 213 6.17 -3.22 2.17
CA CYS A 213 6.09 -4.68 2.26
C CYS A 213 5.97 -5.27 0.85
N ASN A 214 6.68 -6.36 0.58
CA ASN A 214 6.52 -7.06 -0.69
C ASN A 214 5.06 -7.52 -0.92
N VAL A 215 4.62 -7.50 -2.18
CA VAL A 215 3.37 -8.14 -2.60
C VAL A 215 3.42 -9.62 -2.22
N LYS A 216 2.33 -10.14 -1.66
CA LYS A 216 2.23 -11.56 -1.25
C LYS A 216 1.68 -12.36 -2.42
N TRP A 217 2.58 -12.95 -3.19
CA TRP A 217 2.22 -13.75 -4.35
C TRP A 217 1.52 -15.05 -3.96
N ASN A 218 0.68 -15.56 -4.84
CA ASN A 218 0.13 -16.90 -4.69
C ASN A 218 1.27 -17.93 -4.78
N PRO A 219 1.31 -18.95 -3.93
CA PRO A 219 2.38 -19.94 -3.94
C PRO A 219 2.59 -20.56 -5.33
N GLY A 220 3.83 -20.49 -5.83
CA GLY A 220 4.20 -20.99 -7.16
C GLY A 220 3.89 -20.04 -8.32
N HIS A 221 3.40 -18.80 -8.05
CA HIS A 221 3.13 -17.80 -9.06
C HIS A 221 4.00 -16.54 -8.87
N GLU A 222 5.05 -16.66 -8.07
CA GLU A 222 5.99 -15.57 -7.82
C GLU A 222 6.67 -15.17 -9.13
N PRO A 223 6.67 -13.86 -9.48
CA PRO A 223 7.34 -13.40 -10.69
C PRO A 223 8.87 -13.36 -10.52
N GLU A 224 9.61 -13.30 -11.63
CA GLU A 224 11.07 -13.27 -11.62
C GLU A 224 11.69 -12.10 -10.83
N TRP A 225 10.96 -10.98 -10.68
CA TRP A 225 11.43 -9.83 -9.89
C TRP A 225 11.06 -9.92 -8.39
N PHE A 226 10.46 -11.03 -7.98
CA PHE A 226 10.20 -11.31 -6.58
C PHE A 226 11.50 -11.76 -5.91
N GLY A 227 12.00 -10.97 -4.94
CA GLY A 227 13.26 -11.25 -4.25
C GLY A 227 13.33 -10.61 -2.87
#